data_f38a97a21795299dc51901e2d6cdca5e
#
_entry.id   f38a97a21795299dc51901e2d6cdca5e
#
_cell.length_a   1.000
_cell.length_b   1.000
_cell.length_c   1.000
_cell.angle_alpha   90.00
_cell.angle_beta   90.00
_cell.angle_gamma   90.00
#
_symmetry.space_group_name_H-M   'P 1'
#
loop_
_entity.id
_entity.type
_entity.pdbx_description
1 polymer ?
#
loop_
_entity_poly.entity_id
_entity_poly.type
_entity_poly.pdbx_seq_one_letter_code
_entity_poly.pdbx_strand_id
1 'polypeptide(L)'
;MKKGKAPENVLDRAVFKQIKLNKEEAVTKPRIGGDYQELDFKEYHTVTSNAFLPYLHSGDGIVVLKKALNNFMVSRGIPVALEIIILMPVKTEESLLRTIMKEISDESKREDIKVMGGHTEWVEGISTPMMTLHIIGKKEPDVKVIKPEAEDEIILTKAAGILGTYQILQEKKQELKERFSGNFLDKEEILLDKLSIRKEAEVLRELEVGAIHDVPKGGIFAGLWELAKLTQKGIEVDLTKIPLEQITVEVCEQYDLNPYQLDGSGTLLFVTKKGAKAILELEKAGIAAKSIGYLTDTKDRVVYNEEERRFLEPFRKEESHKII
;
A
#
# COMPACT_ATOMS: atom_id res chain seq x y z
N MET A 1 21.28 -3.14 11.42
CA MET A 1 19.90 -2.73 11.11
C MET A 1 19.02 -3.96 11.10
N LYS A 2 17.70 -3.84 11.39
CA LYS A 2 16.78 -4.98 11.34
C LYS A 2 16.21 -5.13 9.93
N LYS A 3 15.81 -6.36 9.54
CA LYS A 3 15.09 -6.64 8.29
C LYS A 3 13.80 -5.78 8.22
N GLY A 4 13.49 -5.17 7.08
CA GLY A 4 12.25 -4.42 6.85
C GLY A 4 12.49 -2.96 6.43
N LYS A 5 11.41 -2.17 6.43
CA LYS A 5 11.42 -0.73 6.10
C LYS A 5 12.41 0.03 7.01
N ALA A 6 13.16 0.96 6.45
CA ALA A 6 14.08 1.78 7.24
C ALA A 6 13.32 2.62 8.28
N PRO A 7 13.79 2.70 9.54
CA PRO A 7 13.18 3.56 10.55
C PRO A 7 13.18 5.04 10.15
N GLU A 8 12.15 5.79 10.56
CA GLU A 8 12.01 7.23 10.24
C GLU A 8 13.28 8.03 10.54
N ASN A 9 13.84 7.85 11.74
CA ASN A 9 15.05 8.58 12.17
C ASN A 9 16.29 8.25 11.32
N VAL A 10 16.31 7.08 10.67
CA VAL A 10 17.36 6.71 9.71
C VAL A 10 17.11 7.40 8.38
N LEU A 11 15.86 7.38 7.89
CA LEU A 11 15.48 8.08 6.65
C LEU A 11 15.78 9.58 6.76
N ASP A 12 15.41 10.23 7.86
CA ASP A 12 15.68 11.64 8.08
C ASP A 12 17.17 11.97 8.03
N ARG A 13 18.01 11.19 8.72
CA ARG A 13 19.46 11.49 8.83
C ARG A 13 20.26 11.05 7.62
N ALA A 14 19.99 9.85 7.11
CA ALA A 14 20.84 9.20 6.11
C ALA A 14 20.36 9.42 4.68
N VAL A 15 19.09 9.82 4.49
CA VAL A 15 18.49 10.02 3.16
C VAL A 15 18.05 11.47 2.98
N PHE A 16 17.02 11.93 3.69
CA PHE A 16 16.40 13.23 3.40
C PHE A 16 17.34 14.40 3.61
N LYS A 17 18.18 14.39 4.66
CA LYS A 17 19.19 15.43 4.90
C LYS A 17 20.32 15.48 3.86
N GLN A 18 20.49 14.42 3.05
CA GLN A 18 21.51 14.40 2.00
C GLN A 18 21.00 15.01 0.68
N ILE A 19 19.68 15.16 0.53
CA ILE A 19 19.05 15.69 -0.69
C ILE A 19 19.10 17.22 -0.63
N LYS A 20 19.97 17.82 -1.44
CA LYS A 20 20.26 19.28 -1.39
C LYS A 20 19.71 20.05 -2.58
N LEU A 21 19.60 19.40 -3.75
CA LEU A 21 19.10 20.05 -4.95
C LEU A 21 17.57 20.12 -4.91
N ASN A 22 17.04 21.31 -5.17
CA ASN A 22 15.61 21.53 -5.39
C ASN A 22 15.42 22.15 -6.79
N LYS A 23 14.35 21.78 -7.45
CA LYS A 23 13.92 22.33 -8.73
C LYS A 23 12.53 22.91 -8.56
N GLU A 24 12.23 23.99 -9.29
CA GLU A 24 10.92 24.67 -9.19
C GLU A 24 9.77 23.72 -9.62
N GLU A 25 10.04 22.85 -10.59
CA GLU A 25 9.08 21.86 -11.07
C GLU A 25 8.77 20.77 -10.07
N ALA A 26 9.60 20.57 -9.05
CA ALA A 26 9.39 19.53 -8.03
C ALA A 26 8.38 19.98 -6.98
N VAL A 27 7.10 19.60 -7.16
CA VAL A 27 5.99 19.93 -6.25
C VAL A 27 6.11 19.21 -4.91
N THR A 28 6.44 17.92 -4.94
CA THR A 28 6.62 17.13 -3.72
C THR A 28 8.08 17.01 -3.31
N LYS A 29 8.29 16.95 -1.99
CA LYS A 29 9.60 16.63 -1.40
C LYS A 29 9.55 15.24 -0.77
N PRO A 30 10.69 14.51 -0.69
CA PRO A 30 10.77 13.27 0.05
C PRO A 30 10.27 13.45 1.49
N ARG A 31 9.33 12.59 1.92
CA ARG A 31 8.70 12.63 3.24
C ARG A 31 8.22 11.26 3.69
N ILE A 32 8.02 11.10 4.99
CA ILE A 32 7.37 9.91 5.54
C ILE A 32 5.89 9.89 5.10
N GLY A 33 5.43 8.72 4.66
CA GLY A 33 4.08 8.55 4.10
C GLY A 33 3.89 9.18 2.71
N GLY A 34 4.98 9.51 2.01
CA GLY A 34 4.93 10.01 0.64
C GLY A 34 4.93 8.87 -0.37
N ASP A 35 3.75 8.48 -0.85
CA ASP A 35 3.57 7.33 -1.74
C ASP A 35 3.97 7.62 -3.19
N TYR A 36 3.92 8.88 -3.60
CA TYR A 36 4.24 9.31 -4.96
C TYR A 36 5.06 10.62 -4.98
N GLN A 37 5.63 10.92 -6.14
CA GLN A 37 6.29 12.19 -6.45
C GLN A 37 5.55 12.89 -7.58
N GLU A 38 5.58 14.23 -7.57
CA GLU A 38 4.85 15.07 -8.51
C GLU A 38 5.75 16.17 -9.05
N LEU A 39 5.76 16.32 -10.38
CA LEU A 39 6.45 17.36 -11.12
C LEU A 39 5.41 18.21 -11.86
N ASP A 40 5.53 19.53 -11.77
CA ASP A 40 4.70 20.49 -12.50
C ASP A 40 5.42 20.93 -13.80
N PHE A 41 4.81 20.62 -14.92
CA PHE A 41 5.25 21.09 -16.24
C PHE A 41 4.25 22.08 -16.85
N LYS A 42 3.46 22.76 -16.01
CA LYS A 42 2.46 23.81 -16.33
C LYS A 42 1.16 23.32 -16.92
N GLU A 43 1.20 22.58 -18.02
CA GLU A 43 -0.02 22.08 -18.68
C GLU A 43 -0.62 20.85 -17.98
N TYR A 44 0.23 20.06 -17.31
CA TYR A 44 -0.16 18.89 -16.53
C TYR A 44 0.92 18.59 -15.48
N HIS A 45 0.52 17.89 -14.44
CA HIS A 45 1.45 17.36 -13.47
C HIS A 45 1.86 15.93 -13.86
N THR A 46 3.14 15.67 -13.95
CA THR A 46 3.66 14.31 -14.05
C THR A 46 3.78 13.72 -12.66
N VAL A 47 3.21 12.55 -12.47
CA VAL A 47 3.27 11.80 -11.22
C VAL A 47 4.06 10.53 -11.43
N THR A 48 4.90 10.20 -10.48
CA THR A 48 5.65 8.95 -10.47
C THR A 48 5.55 8.26 -9.12
N SER A 49 5.59 6.94 -9.15
CA SER A 49 5.67 6.10 -7.96
C SER A 49 6.52 4.86 -8.23
N ASN A 50 6.91 4.17 -7.18
CA ASN A 50 7.61 2.91 -7.33
C ASN A 50 7.21 1.92 -6.25
N ALA A 51 7.48 0.64 -6.52
CA ALA A 51 7.46 -0.41 -5.51
C ALA A 51 8.59 -1.39 -5.75
N PHE A 52 9.03 -2.02 -4.67
CA PHE A 52 10.04 -3.05 -4.64
C PHE A 52 9.49 -4.31 -3.99
N LEU A 53 9.80 -5.46 -4.60
CA LEU A 53 9.49 -6.77 -4.02
C LEU A 53 10.52 -7.82 -4.47
N PRO A 54 11.02 -8.71 -3.59
CA PRO A 54 11.67 -9.94 -4.02
C PRO A 54 10.63 -10.88 -4.65
N TYR A 55 11.03 -11.67 -5.66
CA TYR A 55 10.19 -12.73 -6.22
C TYR A 55 10.43 -14.03 -5.44
N LEU A 56 9.53 -14.36 -4.55
CA LEU A 56 9.57 -15.56 -3.71
C LEU A 56 8.60 -16.63 -4.23
N HIS A 57 7.43 -16.21 -4.70
CA HIS A 57 6.34 -17.06 -5.12
C HIS A 57 5.77 -16.62 -6.48
N SER A 58 5.14 -17.56 -7.17
CA SER A 58 4.32 -17.22 -8.35
C SER A 58 3.21 -16.23 -7.95
N GLY A 59 3.02 -15.19 -8.77
CA GLY A 59 2.12 -14.08 -8.48
C GLY A 59 2.80 -12.84 -7.90
N ASP A 60 4.05 -12.92 -7.43
CA ASP A 60 4.76 -11.75 -6.89
C ASP A 60 5.00 -10.66 -7.96
N GLY A 61 5.06 -11.04 -9.24
CA GLY A 61 5.07 -10.08 -10.35
C GLY A 61 3.79 -9.25 -10.43
N ILE A 62 2.64 -9.85 -10.15
CA ILE A 62 1.34 -9.16 -10.05
C ILE A 62 1.32 -8.27 -8.80
N VAL A 63 1.78 -8.80 -7.66
CA VAL A 63 1.80 -8.07 -6.39
C VAL A 63 2.63 -6.79 -6.49
N VAL A 64 3.85 -6.85 -7.03
CA VAL A 64 4.72 -5.67 -7.14
C VAL A 64 4.12 -4.61 -8.08
N LEU A 65 3.46 -5.03 -9.16
CA LEU A 65 2.77 -4.10 -10.05
C LEU A 65 1.60 -3.41 -9.33
N LYS A 66 0.74 -4.17 -8.66
CA LYS A 66 -0.38 -3.60 -7.88
C LYS A 66 0.11 -2.66 -6.79
N LYS A 67 1.19 -2.98 -6.08
CA LYS A 67 1.80 -2.07 -5.09
C LYS A 67 2.29 -0.77 -5.72
N ALA A 68 3.00 -0.84 -6.84
CA ALA A 68 3.48 0.36 -7.54
C ALA A 68 2.31 1.22 -8.02
N LEU A 69 1.25 0.58 -8.55
CA LEU A 69 0.03 1.25 -8.97
C LEU A 69 -0.71 1.88 -7.79
N ASN A 70 -0.87 1.18 -6.69
CA ASN A 70 -1.55 1.71 -5.50
C ASN A 70 -0.86 3.00 -5.03
N ASN A 71 0.47 2.99 -4.90
CA ASN A 71 1.24 4.19 -4.56
C ASN A 71 0.97 5.34 -5.55
N PHE A 72 0.85 5.03 -6.85
CA PHE A 72 0.52 6.02 -7.88
C PHE A 72 -0.92 6.53 -7.72
N MET A 73 -1.88 5.63 -7.54
CA MET A 73 -3.32 5.92 -7.49
C MET A 73 -3.71 6.82 -6.31
N VAL A 74 -2.93 6.83 -5.22
CA VAL A 74 -3.07 7.79 -4.11
C VAL A 74 -3.01 9.24 -4.60
N SER A 75 -2.28 9.52 -5.66
CA SER A 75 -2.26 10.86 -6.31
C SER A 75 -3.56 11.24 -7.00
N ARG A 76 -4.44 10.27 -7.24
CA ARG A 76 -5.64 10.36 -8.10
C ARG A 76 -5.30 10.66 -9.56
N GLY A 77 -4.06 10.38 -9.99
CA GLY A 77 -3.58 10.52 -11.36
C GLY A 77 -4.04 9.38 -12.28
N ILE A 78 -3.68 9.49 -13.54
CA ILE A 78 -3.91 8.49 -14.58
C ILE A 78 -2.57 7.84 -14.90
N PRO A 79 -2.34 6.56 -14.55
CA PRO A 79 -1.10 5.86 -14.91
C PRO A 79 -1.06 5.63 -16.42
N VAL A 80 0.12 5.76 -17.03
CA VAL A 80 0.30 5.64 -18.48
C VAL A 80 1.29 4.55 -18.84
N ALA A 81 2.39 4.51 -18.09
CA ALA A 81 3.51 3.65 -18.43
C ALA A 81 4.25 3.16 -17.18
N LEU A 82 5.04 2.10 -17.38
CA LEU A 82 5.93 1.59 -16.34
C LEU A 82 7.30 1.21 -16.89
N GLU A 83 8.30 1.32 -16.05
CA GLU A 83 9.64 0.76 -16.22
C GLU A 83 9.86 -0.35 -15.19
N ILE A 84 10.62 -1.37 -15.58
CA ILE A 84 10.88 -2.57 -14.78
C ILE A 84 12.38 -2.76 -14.61
N ILE A 85 12.84 -2.86 -13.36
CA ILE A 85 14.21 -3.27 -13.06
C ILE A 85 14.14 -4.65 -12.40
N ILE A 86 14.84 -5.64 -12.96
CA ILE A 86 14.91 -6.99 -12.43
C ILE A 86 16.37 -7.39 -12.26
N LEU A 87 16.76 -7.69 -11.02
CA LEU A 87 18.04 -8.30 -10.70
C LEU A 87 17.83 -9.79 -10.44
N MET A 88 18.49 -10.63 -11.23
CA MET A 88 18.41 -12.08 -11.16
C MET A 88 19.65 -12.66 -10.50
N PRO A 89 19.56 -13.68 -9.61
CA PRO A 89 20.72 -14.39 -9.14
C PRO A 89 21.45 -15.09 -10.30
N VAL A 90 22.79 -15.06 -10.34
CA VAL A 90 23.60 -15.65 -11.44
C VAL A 90 23.34 -17.13 -11.75
N LYS A 91 22.75 -17.88 -10.80
CA LYS A 91 22.41 -19.30 -10.99
C LYS A 91 20.96 -19.54 -11.41
N THR A 92 20.21 -18.48 -11.69
CA THR A 92 18.79 -18.56 -12.05
C THR A 92 18.62 -18.76 -13.54
N GLU A 93 17.72 -19.64 -13.95
CA GLU A 93 17.44 -19.90 -15.36
C GLU A 93 16.56 -18.79 -15.96
N GLU A 94 16.72 -18.59 -17.28
CA GLU A 94 15.90 -17.66 -18.08
C GLU A 94 14.39 -17.94 -17.98
N SER A 95 14.01 -19.19 -17.78
CA SER A 95 12.61 -19.60 -17.61
C SER A 95 11.90 -18.85 -16.50
N LEU A 96 12.58 -18.62 -15.36
CA LEU A 96 12.02 -17.84 -14.25
C LEU A 96 11.83 -16.37 -14.61
N LEU A 97 12.81 -15.74 -15.28
CA LEU A 97 12.66 -14.38 -15.78
C LEU A 97 11.46 -14.25 -16.72
N ARG A 98 11.26 -15.23 -17.60
CA ARG A 98 10.12 -15.27 -18.53
C ARG A 98 8.79 -15.35 -17.77
N THR A 99 8.73 -16.14 -16.69
CA THR A 99 7.54 -16.24 -15.83
C THR A 99 7.24 -14.90 -15.16
N ILE A 100 8.22 -14.27 -14.52
CA ILE A 100 8.09 -12.95 -13.89
C ILE A 100 7.59 -11.91 -14.89
N MET A 101 8.24 -11.84 -16.07
CA MET A 101 7.85 -10.89 -17.09
C MET A 101 6.45 -11.13 -17.64
N LYS A 102 6.03 -12.40 -17.74
CA LYS A 102 4.68 -12.75 -18.17
C LYS A 102 3.64 -12.26 -17.15
N GLU A 103 3.83 -12.50 -15.86
CA GLU A 103 2.95 -12.02 -14.80
C GLU A 103 2.79 -10.49 -14.85
N ILE A 104 3.91 -9.76 -14.90
CA ILE A 104 3.90 -8.29 -14.97
C ILE A 104 3.24 -7.80 -16.27
N SER A 105 3.54 -8.41 -17.41
CA SER A 105 3.00 -8.01 -18.70
C SER A 105 1.50 -8.28 -18.82
N ASP A 106 1.03 -9.44 -18.37
CA ASP A 106 -0.38 -9.78 -18.41
C ASP A 106 -1.19 -8.84 -17.48
N GLU A 107 -0.66 -8.55 -16.30
CA GLU A 107 -1.32 -7.62 -15.37
C GLU A 107 -1.27 -6.17 -15.86
N SER A 108 -0.14 -5.72 -16.43
CA SER A 108 -0.05 -4.35 -16.98
C SER A 108 -1.03 -4.15 -18.14
N LYS A 109 -1.30 -5.20 -18.92
CA LYS A 109 -2.34 -5.17 -19.97
C LYS A 109 -3.76 -5.04 -19.37
N ARG A 110 -4.05 -5.74 -18.26
CA ARG A 110 -5.34 -5.61 -17.56
C ARG A 110 -5.55 -4.20 -17.00
N GLU A 111 -4.46 -3.61 -16.51
CA GLU A 111 -4.45 -2.25 -15.95
C GLU A 111 -4.30 -1.15 -17.02
N ASP A 112 -4.27 -1.50 -18.30
CA ASP A 112 -4.11 -0.56 -19.44
C ASP A 112 -2.88 0.35 -19.27
N ILE A 113 -1.73 -0.25 -18.94
CA ILE A 113 -0.46 0.45 -18.72
C ILE A 113 0.61 -0.15 -19.62
N LYS A 114 1.36 0.70 -20.32
CA LYS A 114 2.40 0.27 -21.23
C LYS A 114 3.73 0.02 -20.49
N VAL A 115 4.28 -1.18 -20.64
CA VAL A 115 5.69 -1.41 -20.31
C VAL A 115 6.55 -0.68 -21.35
N MET A 116 7.33 0.33 -20.91
CA MET A 116 8.18 1.14 -21.81
C MET A 116 9.59 0.58 -21.94
N GLY A 117 10.10 -0.04 -20.88
CA GLY A 117 11.47 -0.52 -20.85
C GLY A 117 11.91 -0.86 -19.43
N GLY A 118 13.19 -0.78 -19.20
CA GLY A 118 13.79 -1.04 -17.89
C GLY A 118 15.19 -1.63 -18.00
N HIS A 119 15.59 -2.38 -16.99
CA HIS A 119 16.89 -3.03 -16.94
C HIS A 119 16.77 -4.45 -16.37
N THR A 120 17.51 -5.40 -16.95
CA THR A 120 17.58 -6.78 -16.44
C THR A 120 19.04 -7.22 -16.38
N GLU A 121 19.46 -7.72 -15.23
CA GLU A 121 20.85 -8.12 -15.02
C GLU A 121 20.94 -9.33 -14.09
N TRP A 122 21.86 -10.26 -14.38
CA TRP A 122 22.26 -11.32 -13.46
C TRP A 122 23.39 -10.84 -12.57
N VAL A 123 23.14 -10.83 -11.26
CA VAL A 123 24.07 -10.28 -10.27
C VAL A 123 24.46 -11.32 -9.20
N GLU A 124 25.67 -11.18 -8.69
CA GLU A 124 26.14 -11.94 -7.54
C GLU A 124 25.61 -11.32 -6.21
N GLY A 125 25.61 -12.10 -5.15
CA GLY A 125 25.29 -11.60 -3.81
C GLY A 125 23.81 -11.54 -3.45
N ILE A 126 22.92 -11.92 -4.36
CA ILE A 126 21.49 -12.12 -4.07
C ILE A 126 21.08 -13.58 -4.23
N SER A 127 20.12 -14.04 -3.44
CA SER A 127 19.62 -15.43 -3.45
C SER A 127 18.29 -15.57 -4.19
N THR A 128 17.55 -14.47 -4.35
CA THR A 128 16.23 -14.42 -4.99
C THR A 128 16.19 -13.27 -5.99
N PRO A 129 15.38 -13.36 -7.06
CA PRO A 129 15.16 -12.22 -7.95
C PRO A 129 14.61 -11.02 -7.20
N MET A 130 15.09 -9.82 -7.54
CA MET A 130 14.62 -8.55 -6.98
C MET A 130 13.96 -7.73 -8.07
N MET A 131 12.74 -7.26 -7.82
CA MET A 131 11.97 -6.49 -8.79
C MET A 131 11.70 -5.09 -8.26
N THR A 132 11.90 -4.09 -9.12
CA THR A 132 11.45 -2.72 -8.88
C THR A 132 10.64 -2.27 -10.09
N LEU A 133 9.43 -1.80 -9.85
CA LEU A 133 8.58 -1.21 -10.86
C LEU A 133 8.42 0.28 -10.60
N HIS A 134 8.50 1.06 -11.66
CA HIS A 134 8.37 2.51 -11.62
C HIS A 134 7.20 2.93 -12.54
N ILE A 135 6.13 3.43 -11.95
CA ILE A 135 4.94 3.93 -12.66
C ILE A 135 5.11 5.40 -12.99
N ILE A 136 4.72 5.77 -14.20
CA ILE A 136 4.73 7.14 -14.69
C ILE A 136 3.34 7.45 -15.26
N GLY A 137 2.83 8.61 -14.94
CA GLY A 137 1.53 9.06 -15.45
C GLY A 137 1.29 10.54 -15.24
N LYS A 138 0.07 10.96 -15.48
CA LYS A 138 -0.34 12.37 -15.39
C LYS A 138 -1.45 12.58 -14.38
N LYS A 139 -1.54 13.79 -13.85
CA LYS A 139 -2.60 14.24 -12.97
C LYS A 139 -3.12 15.58 -13.46
N GLU A 140 -4.43 15.71 -13.50
CA GLU A 140 -5.09 16.98 -13.80
C GLU A 140 -4.86 17.98 -12.65
N PRO A 141 -4.65 19.29 -12.96
CA PRO A 141 -4.41 20.30 -11.93
C PRO A 141 -5.58 20.48 -10.96
N ASP A 142 -6.81 20.25 -11.43
CA ASP A 142 -8.05 20.60 -10.71
C ASP A 142 -8.55 19.52 -9.74
N VAL A 143 -7.73 18.53 -9.38
CA VAL A 143 -8.13 17.53 -8.40
C VAL A 143 -8.36 18.20 -7.04
N LYS A 144 -9.60 18.18 -6.56
CA LYS A 144 -10.02 18.81 -5.31
C LYS A 144 -9.36 18.18 -4.09
N VAL A 145 -8.43 18.90 -3.48
CA VAL A 145 -7.79 18.50 -2.22
C VAL A 145 -8.26 19.47 -1.13
N ILE A 146 -8.89 18.94 -0.08
CA ILE A 146 -9.22 19.74 1.11
C ILE A 146 -8.07 19.72 2.09
N LYS A 147 -7.92 20.80 2.86
CA LYS A 147 -6.99 20.82 4.00
C LYS A 147 -7.61 20.00 5.13
N PRO A 148 -6.90 18.97 5.66
CA PRO A 148 -7.39 18.21 6.80
C PRO A 148 -7.53 19.06 8.06
N GLU A 149 -8.66 18.92 8.75
CA GLU A 149 -8.99 19.62 9.99
C GLU A 149 -9.38 18.61 11.09
N ALA A 150 -9.46 19.06 12.34
CA ALA A 150 -10.02 18.24 13.41
C ALA A 150 -11.48 17.88 13.10
N GLU A 151 -11.95 16.76 13.62
CA GLU A 151 -13.27 16.14 13.35
C GLU A 151 -13.48 15.63 11.92
N ASP A 152 -12.50 15.80 11.01
CA ASP A 152 -12.57 15.11 9.72
C ASP A 152 -12.50 13.59 9.93
N GLU A 153 -13.40 12.87 9.29
CA GLU A 153 -13.51 11.42 9.42
C GLU A 153 -12.37 10.69 8.72
N ILE A 154 -11.87 9.64 9.34
CA ILE A 154 -10.91 8.69 8.77
C ILE A 154 -11.69 7.51 8.20
N ILE A 155 -11.64 7.34 6.89
CA ILE A 155 -12.32 6.27 6.18
C ILE A 155 -11.32 5.20 5.76
N LEU A 156 -11.70 3.94 5.98
CA LEU A 156 -10.96 2.76 5.52
C LEU A 156 -11.80 2.01 4.47
N THR A 157 -11.17 1.63 3.37
CA THR A 157 -11.81 0.75 2.37
C THR A 157 -11.45 -0.71 2.61
N LYS A 158 -12.32 -1.63 2.19
CA LYS A 158 -12.14 -3.09 2.29
C LYS A 158 -11.81 -3.57 3.71
N ALA A 159 -10.65 -4.24 3.90
CA ALA A 159 -10.28 -4.86 5.17
C ALA A 159 -8.78 -4.73 5.44
N ALA A 160 -8.37 -4.80 6.70
CA ALA A 160 -6.96 -4.76 7.08
C ALA A 160 -6.24 -6.09 6.76
N GLY A 161 -4.92 -6.02 6.50
CA GLY A 161 -4.03 -7.18 6.38
C GLY A 161 -4.17 -8.01 5.10
N ILE A 162 -4.73 -7.46 4.01
CA ILE A 162 -5.02 -8.20 2.78
C ILE A 162 -3.77 -8.84 2.19
N LEU A 163 -2.71 -8.06 1.92
CA LEU A 163 -1.49 -8.60 1.31
C LEU A 163 -0.74 -9.51 2.28
N GLY A 164 -0.64 -9.14 3.55
CA GLY A 164 0.04 -9.99 4.54
C GLY A 164 -0.62 -11.36 4.67
N THR A 165 -1.96 -11.42 4.66
CA THR A 165 -2.70 -12.69 4.64
C THR A 165 -2.41 -13.49 3.36
N TYR A 166 -2.45 -12.84 2.19
CA TYR A 166 -2.10 -13.48 0.92
C TYR A 166 -0.69 -14.11 0.97
N GLN A 167 0.30 -13.37 1.44
CA GLN A 167 1.69 -13.85 1.54
C GLN A 167 1.82 -15.05 2.49
N ILE A 168 1.11 -15.04 3.62
CA ILE A 168 1.11 -16.19 4.55
C ILE A 168 0.46 -17.42 3.90
N LEU A 169 -0.63 -17.23 3.17
CA LEU A 169 -1.29 -18.33 2.45
C LEU A 169 -0.34 -18.95 1.41
N GLN A 170 0.43 -18.15 0.69
CA GLN A 170 1.42 -18.64 -0.27
C GLN A 170 2.53 -19.44 0.43
N GLU A 171 3.16 -18.87 1.45
CA GLU A 171 4.30 -19.46 2.16
C GLU A 171 3.91 -20.72 2.93
N LYS A 172 2.74 -20.72 3.60
CA LYS A 172 2.28 -21.78 4.49
C LYS A 172 1.23 -22.70 3.87
N LYS A 173 1.07 -22.68 2.55
CA LYS A 173 -0.01 -23.38 1.82
C LYS A 173 -0.14 -24.85 2.19
N GLN A 174 0.96 -25.58 2.32
CA GLN A 174 0.93 -27.00 2.65
C GLN A 174 0.47 -27.26 4.09
N GLU A 175 0.99 -26.48 5.04
CA GLU A 175 0.64 -26.58 6.46
C GLU A 175 -0.84 -26.24 6.69
N LEU A 176 -1.31 -25.16 6.04
CA LEU A 176 -2.70 -24.73 6.17
C LEU A 176 -3.72 -25.70 5.57
N LYS A 177 -3.34 -26.50 4.55
CA LYS A 177 -4.20 -27.54 3.99
C LYS A 177 -4.54 -28.67 4.97
N GLU A 178 -3.70 -28.89 5.97
CA GLU A 178 -3.97 -29.90 7.00
C GLU A 178 -5.09 -29.48 7.95
N ARG A 179 -5.31 -28.18 8.09
CA ARG A 179 -6.27 -27.59 9.04
C ARG A 179 -7.54 -27.04 8.37
N PHE A 180 -7.38 -26.40 7.21
CA PHE A 180 -8.45 -25.71 6.52
C PHE A 180 -8.88 -26.46 5.26
N SER A 181 -10.17 -26.38 4.93
CA SER A 181 -10.69 -26.96 3.68
C SER A 181 -10.11 -26.23 2.44
N GLY A 182 -10.04 -26.93 1.31
CA GLY A 182 -9.59 -26.36 0.05
C GLY A 182 -10.37 -25.10 -0.33
N ASN A 183 -11.69 -25.12 -0.23
CA ASN A 183 -12.54 -23.94 -0.52
C ASN A 183 -12.24 -22.71 0.35
N PHE A 184 -11.69 -22.91 1.54
CA PHE A 184 -11.27 -21.80 2.39
C PHE A 184 -9.95 -21.18 1.89
N LEU A 185 -9.03 -22.02 1.44
CA LEU A 185 -7.72 -21.59 0.92
C LEU A 185 -7.83 -20.99 -0.50
N ASP A 186 -8.82 -21.39 -1.29
CA ASP A 186 -9.07 -20.85 -2.63
C ASP A 186 -9.43 -19.34 -2.63
N LYS A 187 -9.68 -18.76 -1.43
CA LYS A 187 -9.83 -17.31 -1.25
C LYS A 187 -8.54 -16.50 -1.55
N GLU A 188 -7.42 -17.17 -1.73
CA GLU A 188 -6.16 -16.56 -2.12
C GLU A 188 -6.27 -15.69 -3.38
N GLU A 189 -6.93 -16.22 -4.44
CA GLU A 189 -7.15 -15.45 -5.68
C GLU A 189 -8.02 -14.21 -5.43
N ILE A 190 -9.04 -14.33 -4.57
CA ILE A 190 -9.89 -13.21 -4.18
C ILE A 190 -9.09 -12.13 -3.47
N LEU A 191 -8.14 -12.50 -2.60
CA LEU A 191 -7.27 -11.53 -1.94
C LEU A 191 -6.35 -10.83 -2.94
N LEU A 192 -5.79 -11.54 -3.91
CA LEU A 192 -4.97 -10.97 -4.96
C LEU A 192 -5.74 -9.93 -5.80
N ASP A 193 -7.01 -10.22 -6.13
CA ASP A 193 -7.87 -9.27 -6.83
C ASP A 193 -8.18 -8.02 -5.99
N LYS A 194 -8.35 -8.17 -4.68
CA LYS A 194 -8.59 -7.07 -3.74
C LYS A 194 -7.39 -6.14 -3.55
N LEU A 195 -6.19 -6.50 -4.02
CA LEU A 195 -5.00 -5.66 -3.86
C LEU A 195 -5.04 -4.34 -4.64
N SER A 196 -5.83 -4.23 -5.72
CA SER A 196 -5.94 -2.98 -6.47
C SER A 196 -6.84 -1.97 -5.74
N ILE A 197 -6.38 -0.70 -5.65
CA ILE A 197 -7.18 0.44 -5.17
C ILE A 197 -7.63 1.36 -6.31
N ARG A 198 -7.56 0.90 -7.54
CA ARG A 198 -7.86 1.71 -8.71
C ARG A 198 -9.29 2.27 -8.69
N LYS A 199 -10.26 1.41 -8.40
CA LYS A 199 -11.67 1.81 -8.33
C LYS A 199 -11.92 2.82 -7.23
N GLU A 200 -11.30 2.64 -6.07
CA GLU A 200 -11.32 3.61 -4.97
C GLU A 200 -10.81 4.97 -5.43
N ALA A 201 -9.64 5.01 -6.04
CA ALA A 201 -9.03 6.25 -6.51
C ALA A 201 -9.88 6.95 -7.58
N GLU A 202 -10.52 6.19 -8.47
CA GLU A 202 -11.45 6.72 -9.49
C GLU A 202 -12.67 7.38 -8.83
N VAL A 203 -13.29 6.74 -7.83
CA VAL A 203 -14.39 7.35 -7.06
C VAL A 203 -13.93 8.60 -6.32
N LEU A 204 -12.75 8.55 -5.69
CA LEU A 204 -12.23 9.67 -4.90
C LEU A 204 -11.81 10.88 -5.76
N ARG A 205 -11.66 10.75 -7.08
CA ARG A 205 -11.44 11.92 -7.97
C ARG A 205 -12.57 12.93 -7.90
N GLU A 206 -13.79 12.43 -7.81
CA GLU A 206 -14.99 13.26 -7.82
C GLU A 206 -15.37 13.80 -6.43
N LEU A 207 -14.63 13.39 -5.39
CA LEU A 207 -14.93 13.72 -4.01
C LEU A 207 -13.93 14.73 -3.42
N GLU A 208 -14.42 15.51 -2.47
CA GLU A 208 -13.60 16.38 -1.64
C GLU A 208 -12.93 15.58 -0.54
N VAL A 209 -11.68 15.18 -0.77
CA VAL A 209 -10.90 14.41 0.19
C VAL A 209 -9.60 15.13 0.54
N GLY A 210 -9.13 14.94 1.76
CA GLY A 210 -7.87 15.47 2.25
C GLY A 210 -6.69 14.55 1.96
N ALA A 211 -6.01 14.07 3.01
CA ALA A 211 -4.96 13.09 2.87
C ALA A 211 -5.51 11.74 2.42
N ILE A 212 -4.80 11.10 1.51
CA ILE A 212 -5.05 9.73 1.06
C ILE A 212 -3.75 8.95 1.23
N HIS A 213 -3.83 7.69 1.65
CA HIS A 213 -2.68 6.84 1.89
C HIS A 213 -3.01 5.36 1.62
N ASP A 214 -2.16 4.69 0.83
CA ASP A 214 -2.20 3.22 0.70
C ASP A 214 -1.62 2.59 1.97
N VAL A 215 -2.31 1.59 2.53
CA VAL A 215 -1.86 1.00 3.78
C VAL A 215 -0.59 0.17 3.57
N PRO A 216 0.54 0.55 4.17
CA PRO A 216 1.85 -0.01 3.84
C PRO A 216 2.17 -1.29 4.61
N LYS A 217 3.41 -1.76 4.45
CA LYS A 217 4.03 -2.72 5.37
C LYS A 217 3.96 -2.21 6.81
N GLY A 218 3.55 -3.10 7.73
CA GLY A 218 3.23 -2.78 9.11
C GLY A 218 1.74 -2.50 9.32
N GLY A 219 0.95 -2.69 8.27
CA GLY A 219 -0.50 -2.74 8.30
C GLY A 219 -1.17 -1.42 8.65
N ILE A 220 -2.40 -1.54 9.13
CA ILE A 220 -3.24 -0.38 9.44
C ILE A 220 -2.62 0.52 10.51
N PHE A 221 -1.87 -0.03 11.48
CA PHE A 221 -1.20 0.78 12.49
C PHE A 221 -0.11 1.67 11.89
N ALA A 222 0.67 1.14 10.97
CA ALA A 222 1.65 1.94 10.23
C ALA A 222 0.96 2.99 9.35
N GLY A 223 -0.10 2.60 8.62
CA GLY A 223 -0.87 3.52 7.79
C GLY A 223 -1.49 4.68 8.58
N LEU A 224 -2.07 4.40 9.74
CA LEU A 224 -2.62 5.43 10.66
C LEU A 224 -1.53 6.35 11.21
N TRP A 225 -0.38 5.79 11.55
CA TRP A 225 0.78 6.59 11.96
C TRP A 225 1.24 7.54 10.86
N GLU A 226 1.38 7.04 9.63
CA GLU A 226 1.81 7.81 8.47
C GLU A 226 0.73 8.85 8.06
N LEU A 227 -0.57 8.50 8.13
CA LEU A 227 -1.68 9.43 7.89
C LEU A 227 -1.67 10.61 8.87
N ALA A 228 -1.43 10.35 10.18
CA ALA A 228 -1.29 11.40 11.18
C ALA A 228 -0.09 12.33 10.89
N LYS A 229 0.99 11.79 10.32
CA LYS A 229 2.15 12.57 9.86
C LYS A 229 1.82 13.44 8.65
N LEU A 230 1.11 12.87 7.65
CA LEU A 230 0.69 13.58 6.45
C LEU A 230 -0.25 14.75 6.76
N THR A 231 -1.20 14.53 7.65
CA THR A 231 -2.19 15.54 8.06
C THR A 231 -1.65 16.55 9.07
N GLN A 232 -0.54 16.22 9.74
CA GLN A 232 -0.01 16.96 10.89
C GLN A 232 -1.03 17.10 12.03
N LYS A 233 -1.94 16.14 12.17
CA LYS A 233 -2.98 16.07 13.19
C LYS A 233 -2.79 14.84 14.09
N GLY A 234 -3.48 14.82 15.23
CA GLY A 234 -3.72 13.61 16.00
C GLY A 234 -4.83 12.78 15.37
N ILE A 235 -4.99 11.57 15.86
CA ILE A 235 -6.04 10.65 15.42
C ILE A 235 -6.66 9.94 16.62
N GLU A 236 -7.95 9.66 16.53
CA GLU A 236 -8.66 8.74 17.39
C GLU A 236 -9.41 7.71 16.55
N VAL A 237 -9.09 6.42 16.74
CA VAL A 237 -9.56 5.32 15.89
C VAL A 237 -10.10 4.17 16.75
N ASP A 238 -11.27 3.70 16.40
CA ASP A 238 -11.95 2.56 17.01
C ASP A 238 -11.58 1.26 16.28
N LEU A 239 -10.82 0.39 16.93
CA LEU A 239 -10.36 -0.87 16.37
C LEU A 239 -11.51 -1.83 16.03
N THR A 240 -12.63 -1.75 16.75
CA THR A 240 -13.81 -2.58 16.50
C THR A 240 -14.50 -2.25 15.17
N LYS A 241 -14.22 -1.07 14.63
CA LYS A 241 -14.73 -0.62 13.33
C LYS A 241 -13.85 -1.03 12.17
N ILE A 242 -12.64 -1.51 12.39
CA ILE A 242 -11.72 -1.93 11.33
C ILE A 242 -12.14 -3.30 10.81
N PRO A 243 -12.57 -3.42 9.54
CA PRO A 243 -12.97 -4.71 8.98
C PRO A 243 -11.78 -5.67 8.84
N LEU A 244 -12.02 -6.95 9.13
CA LEU A 244 -11.10 -8.05 8.89
C LEU A 244 -11.80 -9.11 8.04
N GLU A 245 -11.10 -9.69 7.08
CA GLU A 245 -11.59 -10.87 6.37
C GLU A 245 -11.52 -12.09 7.30
N GLN A 246 -12.52 -13.00 7.22
CA GLN A 246 -12.51 -14.22 8.02
C GLN A 246 -11.21 -15.00 7.87
N ILE A 247 -10.68 -15.10 6.65
CA ILE A 247 -9.41 -15.79 6.38
C ILE A 247 -8.22 -15.11 7.08
N THR A 248 -8.23 -13.79 7.19
CA THR A 248 -7.21 -13.04 7.94
C THR A 248 -7.25 -13.38 9.42
N VAL A 249 -8.46 -13.43 10.00
CA VAL A 249 -8.66 -13.78 11.42
C VAL A 249 -8.14 -15.17 11.69
N GLU A 250 -8.58 -16.17 10.93
CA GLU A 250 -8.19 -17.58 11.10
C GLU A 250 -6.68 -17.81 10.96
N VAL A 251 -6.05 -17.16 9.96
CA VAL A 251 -4.60 -17.26 9.76
C VAL A 251 -3.85 -16.58 10.91
N CYS A 252 -4.32 -15.43 11.38
CA CYS A 252 -3.69 -14.73 12.50
C CYS A 252 -3.82 -15.51 13.81
N GLU A 253 -4.97 -16.13 14.08
CA GLU A 253 -5.15 -17.00 15.25
C GLU A 253 -4.24 -18.24 15.17
N GLN A 254 -4.07 -18.84 13.97
CA GLN A 254 -3.21 -20.00 13.79
C GLN A 254 -1.76 -19.74 14.18
N TYR A 255 -1.24 -18.54 13.89
CA TYR A 255 0.18 -18.20 14.04
C TYR A 255 0.45 -17.15 15.12
N ASP A 256 -0.51 -16.82 15.96
CA ASP A 256 -0.41 -15.77 16.99
C ASP A 256 0.11 -14.44 16.42
N LEU A 257 -0.58 -13.95 15.38
CA LEU A 257 -0.25 -12.72 14.68
C LEU A 257 -1.28 -11.63 14.95
N ASN A 258 -0.81 -10.37 14.94
CA ASN A 258 -1.69 -9.22 15.01
C ASN A 258 -2.16 -8.82 13.60
N PRO A 259 -3.46 -8.97 13.24
CA PRO A 259 -3.97 -8.67 11.90
C PRO A 259 -3.82 -7.20 11.52
N TYR A 260 -3.81 -6.29 12.48
CA TYR A 260 -3.65 -4.84 12.24
C TYR A 260 -2.21 -4.44 11.87
N GLN A 261 -1.25 -5.35 12.02
CA GLN A 261 0.18 -5.15 11.69
C GLN A 261 0.65 -5.96 10.46
N LEU A 262 -0.23 -6.72 9.83
CA LEU A 262 0.04 -7.37 8.54
C LEU A 262 0.02 -6.36 7.40
N ASP A 263 0.85 -6.56 6.36
CA ASP A 263 0.86 -5.70 5.17
C ASP A 263 -0.56 -5.50 4.62
N GLY A 264 -1.02 -4.24 4.65
CA GLY A 264 -2.38 -3.86 4.30
C GLY A 264 -2.52 -3.36 2.86
N SER A 265 -1.50 -3.52 2.00
CA SER A 265 -1.60 -3.09 0.60
C SER A 265 -2.88 -3.61 -0.06
N GLY A 266 -3.55 -2.75 -0.81
CA GLY A 266 -4.88 -2.98 -1.33
C GLY A 266 -6.01 -2.36 -0.51
N THR A 267 -5.68 -1.79 0.65
CA THR A 267 -6.59 -1.07 1.52
C THR A 267 -6.23 0.42 1.52
N LEU A 268 -7.21 1.28 1.39
CA LEU A 268 -7.00 2.72 1.31
C LEU A 268 -7.50 3.41 2.58
N LEU A 269 -6.67 4.30 3.13
CA LEU A 269 -7.03 5.27 4.15
C LEU A 269 -7.19 6.65 3.53
N PHE A 270 -8.24 7.37 3.88
CA PHE A 270 -8.39 8.77 3.50
C PHE A 270 -9.19 9.57 4.52
N VAL A 271 -9.06 10.89 4.43
CA VAL A 271 -9.70 11.84 5.34
C VAL A 271 -10.69 12.69 4.57
N THR A 272 -11.91 12.89 5.12
CA THR A 272 -12.94 13.71 4.51
C THR A 272 -13.88 14.31 5.56
N LYS A 273 -14.45 15.50 5.26
CA LYS A 273 -15.55 16.12 6.03
C LYS A 273 -16.92 15.48 5.73
N LYS A 274 -17.01 14.65 4.70
CA LYS A 274 -18.27 14.11 4.17
C LYS A 274 -18.23 12.57 4.14
N GLY A 275 -17.90 11.94 5.26
CA GLY A 275 -17.69 10.49 5.36
C GLY A 275 -18.87 9.67 4.87
N ALA A 276 -20.08 9.98 5.30
CA ALA A 276 -21.30 9.26 4.86
C ALA A 276 -21.50 9.32 3.34
N LYS A 277 -21.22 10.48 2.70
CA LYS A 277 -21.29 10.62 1.24
C LYS A 277 -20.20 9.78 0.56
N ALA A 278 -18.98 9.84 1.05
CA ALA A 278 -17.86 9.10 0.47
C ALA A 278 -18.08 7.58 0.55
N ILE A 279 -18.56 7.08 1.69
CA ILE A 279 -18.93 5.67 1.88
C ILE A 279 -20.01 5.26 0.87
N LEU A 280 -21.06 6.04 0.73
CA LEU A 280 -22.16 5.76 -0.20
C LEU A 280 -21.68 5.67 -1.66
N GLU A 281 -20.81 6.58 -2.11
CA GLU A 281 -20.27 6.54 -3.48
C GLU A 281 -19.32 5.33 -3.70
N LEU A 282 -18.54 4.96 -2.70
CA LEU A 282 -17.72 3.74 -2.73
C LEU A 282 -18.60 2.47 -2.79
N GLU A 283 -19.65 2.40 -1.98
CA GLU A 283 -20.60 1.27 -1.97
C GLU A 283 -21.31 1.12 -3.32
N LYS A 284 -21.72 2.22 -3.97
CA LYS A 284 -22.27 2.20 -5.34
C LYS A 284 -21.30 1.61 -6.37
N ALA A 285 -19.99 1.79 -6.15
CA ALA A 285 -18.93 1.20 -6.97
C ALA A 285 -18.58 -0.24 -6.55
N GLY A 286 -19.30 -0.81 -5.58
CA GLY A 286 -19.07 -2.16 -5.06
C GLY A 286 -17.89 -2.27 -4.10
N ILE A 287 -17.47 -1.16 -3.49
CA ILE A 287 -16.33 -1.10 -2.57
C ILE A 287 -16.87 -0.89 -1.15
N ALA A 288 -16.61 -1.86 -0.26
CA ALA A 288 -16.91 -1.71 1.15
C ALA A 288 -16.00 -0.62 1.75
N ALA A 289 -16.61 0.29 2.52
CA ALA A 289 -15.87 1.34 3.22
C ALA A 289 -16.49 1.62 4.58
N LYS A 290 -15.69 2.08 5.53
CA LYS A 290 -16.15 2.34 6.90
C LYS A 290 -15.43 3.54 7.50
N SER A 291 -16.17 4.38 8.24
CA SER A 291 -15.60 5.39 9.11
C SER A 291 -15.06 4.71 10.36
N ILE A 292 -13.76 4.78 10.57
CA ILE A 292 -13.06 4.09 11.66
C ILE A 292 -12.62 5.02 12.77
N GLY A 293 -12.69 6.34 12.56
CA GLY A 293 -12.26 7.35 13.52
C GLY A 293 -12.23 8.74 12.91
N TYR A 294 -11.53 9.65 13.55
CA TYR A 294 -11.45 11.06 13.16
C TYR A 294 -10.10 11.69 13.50
N LEU A 295 -9.80 12.82 12.88
CA LEU A 295 -8.64 13.66 13.19
C LEU A 295 -8.91 14.48 14.46
N THR A 296 -7.85 14.80 15.21
CA THR A 296 -7.91 15.66 16.39
C THR A 296 -6.91 16.82 16.28
N ASP A 297 -7.12 17.88 17.04
CA ASP A 297 -6.18 19.01 17.10
C ASP A 297 -4.91 18.71 17.91
N THR A 298 -4.88 17.60 18.64
CA THR A 298 -3.69 17.14 19.36
C THR A 298 -2.65 16.56 18.39
N LYS A 299 -1.57 16.02 18.94
CA LYS A 299 -0.59 15.20 18.19
C LYS A 299 -0.66 13.73 18.59
N ASP A 300 -1.62 13.39 19.44
CA ASP A 300 -1.78 12.05 19.94
C ASP A 300 -2.32 11.12 18.86
N ARG A 301 -1.89 9.88 18.89
CA ARG A 301 -2.33 8.82 18.00
C ARG A 301 -2.91 7.73 18.85
N VAL A 302 -4.21 7.76 19.00
CA VAL A 302 -4.95 6.92 19.94
C VAL A 302 -5.78 5.90 19.19
N VAL A 303 -5.76 4.67 19.68
CA VAL A 303 -6.68 3.61 19.26
C VAL A 303 -7.45 3.09 20.45
N TYR A 304 -8.72 2.76 20.22
CA TYR A 304 -9.60 2.17 21.23
C TYR A 304 -9.93 0.73 20.83
N ASN A 305 -10.03 -0.13 21.83
CA ASN A 305 -10.68 -1.41 21.73
C ASN A 305 -11.69 -1.48 22.88
N GLU A 306 -12.97 -1.19 22.57
CA GLU A 306 -14.01 -0.95 23.59
C GLU A 306 -13.59 0.18 24.55
N GLU A 307 -13.41 -0.12 25.85
CA GLU A 307 -12.98 0.84 26.87
C GLU A 307 -11.44 1.00 26.96
N GLU A 308 -10.69 0.09 26.36
CA GLU A 308 -9.24 0.12 26.42
C GLU A 308 -8.67 1.16 25.45
N ARG A 309 -7.95 2.13 25.98
CA ARG A 309 -7.28 3.18 25.23
C ARG A 309 -5.78 2.93 25.15
N ARG A 310 -5.22 2.94 23.93
CA ARG A 310 -3.78 2.77 23.68
C ARG A 310 -3.24 3.84 22.75
N PHE A 311 -1.96 4.21 22.93
CA PHE A 311 -1.23 5.03 21.98
C PHE A 311 -0.59 4.14 20.92
N LEU A 312 -0.69 4.53 19.64
CA LEU A 312 0.06 3.89 18.59
C LEU A 312 1.55 4.16 18.75
N GLU A 313 2.35 3.14 18.49
CA GLU A 313 3.80 3.25 18.39
C GLU A 313 4.24 3.32 16.91
N PRO A 314 5.41 3.95 16.62
CA PRO A 314 5.99 3.88 15.29
C PRO A 314 6.20 2.44 14.85
N PHE A 315 5.96 2.16 13.59
CA PHE A 315 6.19 0.85 13.01
C PHE A 315 7.65 0.37 13.23
N ARG A 316 7.82 -0.84 13.75
CA ARG A 316 9.13 -1.43 14.04
C ARG A 316 9.42 -2.68 13.24
N LYS A 317 8.44 -3.54 13.00
CA LYS A 317 8.60 -4.84 12.36
C LYS A 317 7.26 -5.32 11.81
N GLU A 318 7.29 -5.85 10.59
CA GLU A 318 6.16 -6.55 9.98
C GLU A 318 5.82 -7.80 10.77
N GLU A 319 4.53 -8.02 11.01
CA GLU A 319 4.07 -9.14 11.82
C GLU A 319 4.31 -10.48 11.12
N SER A 320 4.14 -10.54 9.80
CA SER A 320 4.41 -11.73 8.99
C SER A 320 5.87 -12.23 9.11
N HIS A 321 6.84 -11.34 9.40
CA HIS A 321 8.24 -11.73 9.61
C HIS A 321 8.47 -12.63 10.84
N LYS A 322 7.44 -12.96 11.62
CA LYS A 322 7.54 -13.97 12.67
C LYS A 322 7.56 -15.39 12.10
N ILE A 323 6.99 -15.56 10.89
CA ILE A 323 6.73 -16.89 10.30
C ILE A 323 7.18 -17.01 8.84
N ILE A 324 7.51 -15.89 8.18
CA ILE A 324 8.01 -15.82 6.79
C ILE A 324 9.48 -15.38 6.76
#